data_2d4a801bbe9a7579772636476cfa5e9a
#
_entry.id   2d4a801bbe9a7579772636476cfa5e9a
#
_cell.length_a   1.000
_cell.length_b   1.000
_cell.length_c   1.000
_cell.angle_alpha   90.00
_cell.angle_beta   90.00
_cell.angle_gamma   90.00
#
_symmetry.space_group_name_H-M   'P 1'
#
loop_
_entity.id
_entity.type
_entity.pdbx_description
1 polymer ?
#
loop_
_entity_poly.entity_id
_entity_poly.type
_entity_poly.pdbx_seq_one_letter_code
_entity_poly.pdbx_strand_id
1 'polypeptide(L)'
;MKKYSLMHFVPLLAVALLASCAGQGTSEGTESESSRKKVRVETVQMVPVDQISTFTASVEAEQVNNIAPATGGRIRAISVDVGSTVRRGQAVATMDDARFSQQETQVATLRKDVERYEELFAVGGISRQQLDQARTQLEVAESALKNLEENTTLVSPISGVVTARNYDPGDVAMQLPILTIESINPVKVVVNVSESYYSSVVKDMPVEVTVDALKDELFQGKVSLIHPTLDPVSHTFTVEITVPNNQLRLRPGMFARAKMNFGTYDRPLLSDKAVLKQVGSNERYVFVEQDGKAIYRVVELGVRINDKYEIISGLEEGDRVIVEGNSGLIDEAEVEVVQ
;
A
#
# COMPACT_ATOMS: atom_id res chain seq x y z
N MET A 1 -18.10 35.60 -53.35
CA MET A 1 -17.60 36.31 -54.57
C MET A 1 -16.62 35.38 -55.27
N LYS A 2 -16.91 35.18 -56.57
CA LYS A 2 -16.13 34.61 -57.69
C LYS A 2 -15.85 33.09 -57.55
N LYS A 3 -16.57 32.19 -58.27
CA LYS A 3 -16.86 31.99 -59.69
C LYS A 3 -15.62 31.72 -60.55
N TYR A 4 -15.67 30.64 -61.21
CA TYR A 4 -15.63 30.21 -62.64
C TYR A 4 -14.69 29.01 -62.79
N SER A 5 -14.79 28.01 -63.59
CA SER A 5 -15.58 27.65 -64.78
C SER A 5 -14.80 26.52 -65.44
N LEU A 6 -15.43 25.38 -65.68
CA LEU A 6 -15.90 24.83 -66.95
C LEU A 6 -14.82 24.86 -68.12
N MET A 7 -14.47 23.67 -68.63
CA MET A 7 -14.54 23.42 -70.10
C MET A 7 -14.10 21.99 -70.47
N HIS A 8 -15.05 21.26 -70.94
CA HIS A 8 -15.14 20.29 -72.01
C HIS A 8 -13.94 20.14 -72.96
N PHE A 9 -13.63 18.88 -73.37
CA PHE A 9 -13.48 18.48 -74.76
C PHE A 9 -13.46 16.94 -74.94
N VAL A 10 -14.41 16.42 -75.72
CA VAL A 10 -14.44 15.19 -76.46
C VAL A 10 -14.12 15.58 -77.89
N PRO A 11 -13.53 14.80 -78.82
CA PRO A 11 -14.13 13.67 -79.41
C PRO A 11 -13.19 12.52 -79.91
N LEU A 12 -13.78 11.41 -80.12
CA LEU A 12 -14.12 10.67 -81.34
C LEU A 12 -13.08 9.69 -81.95
N LEU A 13 -13.53 8.43 -81.99
CA LEU A 13 -13.58 7.48 -83.08
C LEU A 13 -12.31 6.94 -83.74
N ALA A 14 -12.13 5.61 -83.67
CA ALA A 14 -11.91 4.79 -84.83
C ALA A 14 -12.08 3.29 -84.57
N VAL A 15 -12.96 2.68 -85.29
CA VAL A 15 -13.29 1.29 -85.43
C VAL A 15 -12.27 0.60 -86.35
N ALA A 16 -11.80 -0.60 -85.95
CA ALA A 16 -11.37 -1.61 -86.95
C ALA A 16 -11.58 -3.03 -86.40
N LEU A 17 -12.49 -3.70 -87.01
CA LEU A 17 -12.71 -5.15 -87.03
C LEU A 17 -11.54 -5.86 -87.66
N LEU A 18 -11.16 -7.04 -87.23
CA LEU A 18 -10.97 -8.21 -88.04
C LEU A 18 -10.76 -9.48 -87.18
N ALA A 19 -11.36 -10.46 -87.58
CA ALA A 19 -11.77 -11.78 -87.16
C ALA A 19 -10.68 -12.84 -87.03
N SER A 20 -11.08 -13.89 -86.33
CA SER A 20 -10.78 -15.31 -86.52
C SER A 20 -9.47 -15.90 -86.00
N CYS A 21 -9.52 -16.76 -84.95
CA CYS A 21 -9.38 -18.20 -85.19
C CYS A 21 -9.68 -18.99 -83.89
N ALA A 22 -10.46 -20.01 -84.09
CA ALA A 22 -10.83 -21.03 -83.12
C ALA A 22 -9.59 -21.86 -82.77
N GLY A 23 -9.34 -22.00 -81.45
CA GLY A 23 -8.43 -22.99 -80.87
C GLY A 23 -9.08 -23.55 -79.63
N GLN A 24 -9.67 -24.74 -79.75
CA GLN A 24 -10.07 -25.57 -78.60
C GLN A 24 -8.80 -25.90 -77.82
N GLY A 25 -8.62 -25.26 -76.70
CA GLY A 25 -7.71 -25.66 -75.69
C GLY A 25 -8.48 -26.07 -74.44
N THR A 26 -8.55 -27.35 -74.23
CA THR A 26 -8.96 -27.97 -72.98
C THR A 26 -8.36 -27.22 -71.84
N SER A 27 -9.15 -26.48 -71.01
CA SER A 27 -8.76 -25.99 -69.73
C SER A 27 -8.78 -27.17 -68.76
N GLU A 28 -7.62 -27.79 -68.59
CA GLU A 28 -7.35 -28.53 -67.40
C GLU A 28 -7.53 -27.57 -66.24
N GLY A 29 -8.51 -27.86 -65.42
CA GLY A 29 -8.67 -27.17 -64.11
C GLY A 29 -7.44 -27.40 -63.30
N THR A 30 -6.61 -26.36 -63.20
CA THR A 30 -5.64 -26.30 -62.14
C THR A 30 -6.45 -26.15 -60.86
N GLU A 31 -6.71 -27.26 -60.17
CA GLU A 31 -7.02 -27.24 -58.76
C GLU A 31 -5.90 -26.44 -58.13
N SER A 32 -6.22 -25.25 -57.67
CA SER A 32 -5.37 -24.48 -56.80
C SER A 32 -5.16 -25.36 -55.56
N GLU A 33 -4.04 -26.07 -55.48
CA GLU A 33 -3.59 -26.65 -54.22
C GLU A 33 -3.60 -25.50 -53.21
N SER A 34 -4.62 -25.46 -52.36
CA SER A 34 -4.66 -24.62 -51.18
C SER A 34 -3.42 -24.96 -50.37
N SER A 35 -2.36 -24.16 -50.57
CA SER A 35 -1.11 -24.33 -49.83
C SER A 35 -1.44 -24.11 -48.35
N ARG A 36 -1.63 -25.22 -47.65
CA ARG A 36 -1.85 -25.21 -46.20
C ARG A 36 -0.73 -24.39 -45.54
N LYS A 37 -1.12 -23.43 -44.74
CA LYS A 37 -0.14 -22.57 -44.08
C LYS A 37 0.57 -23.34 -42.99
N LYS A 38 1.92 -23.35 -43.02
CA LYS A 38 2.72 -24.01 -42.02
C LYS A 38 2.69 -23.21 -40.71
N VAL A 39 2.33 -23.89 -39.62
CA VAL A 39 2.19 -23.30 -38.30
C VAL A 39 2.91 -24.15 -37.26
N ARG A 40 3.38 -23.51 -36.20
CA ARG A 40 3.88 -24.21 -35.01
C ARG A 40 2.88 -24.02 -33.88
N VAL A 41 2.62 -25.09 -33.15
CA VAL A 41 1.68 -25.12 -32.03
C VAL A 41 2.38 -25.37 -30.71
N GLU A 42 1.85 -24.78 -29.64
CA GLU A 42 2.20 -25.05 -28.25
C GLU A 42 0.96 -25.60 -27.54
N THR A 43 1.14 -26.70 -26.81
CA THR A 43 0.04 -27.27 -26.03
C THR A 43 -0.12 -26.49 -24.73
N VAL A 44 -1.33 -26.04 -24.46
CA VAL A 44 -1.67 -25.30 -23.25
C VAL A 44 -1.51 -26.20 -22.02
N GLN A 45 -0.71 -25.73 -21.06
CA GLN A 45 -0.53 -26.35 -19.75
C GLN A 45 -0.95 -25.38 -18.66
N MET A 46 -1.65 -25.88 -17.66
CA MET A 46 -1.95 -25.12 -16.46
C MET A 46 -0.71 -25.05 -15.58
N VAL A 47 -0.34 -23.84 -15.16
CA VAL A 47 0.79 -23.63 -14.26
C VAL A 47 0.35 -22.69 -13.13
N PRO A 48 0.91 -22.84 -11.91
CA PRO A 48 0.63 -21.96 -10.81
C PRO A 48 1.15 -20.54 -11.12
N VAL A 49 0.26 -19.56 -11.14
CA VAL A 49 0.56 -18.15 -11.39
C VAL A 49 0.19 -17.34 -10.16
N ASP A 50 1.19 -16.68 -9.58
CA ASP A 50 1.01 -15.80 -8.43
C ASP A 50 0.41 -14.45 -8.89
N GLN A 51 -0.67 -14.06 -8.24
CA GLN A 51 -1.30 -12.75 -8.46
C GLN A 51 -0.64 -11.68 -7.61
N ILE A 52 0.52 -11.23 -8.06
CA ILE A 52 1.34 -10.25 -7.35
C ILE A 52 1.01 -8.85 -7.85
N SER A 53 0.71 -7.94 -6.92
CA SER A 53 0.60 -6.52 -7.20
C SER A 53 1.49 -5.71 -6.27
N THR A 54 2.04 -4.63 -6.80
CA THR A 54 2.90 -3.70 -6.05
C THR A 54 2.19 -2.36 -5.92
N PHE A 55 2.06 -1.89 -4.69
CA PHE A 55 1.41 -0.63 -4.35
C PHE A 55 2.42 0.35 -3.77
N THR A 56 2.23 1.63 -4.07
CA THR A 56 2.96 2.70 -3.37
C THR A 56 2.41 2.85 -1.97
N ALA A 57 3.31 2.97 -1.01
CA ALA A 57 2.99 3.04 0.41
C ALA A 57 3.83 4.11 1.11
N SER A 58 3.43 4.51 2.30
CA SER A 58 4.20 5.38 3.19
C SER A 58 4.57 4.65 4.47
N VAL A 59 5.78 4.91 4.95
CA VAL A 59 6.22 4.46 6.27
C VAL A 59 5.74 5.47 7.30
N GLU A 60 5.07 5.00 8.34
CA GLU A 60 4.57 5.79 9.46
C GLU A 60 5.06 5.21 10.79
N ALA A 61 5.09 6.05 11.82
CA ALA A 61 5.33 5.57 13.16
C ALA A 61 4.16 4.69 13.63
N GLU A 62 4.45 3.65 14.42
CA GLU A 62 3.41 2.83 15.06
C GLU A 62 2.51 3.69 15.97
N GLN A 63 3.13 4.59 16.72
CA GLN A 63 2.46 5.56 17.59
C GLN A 63 3.19 6.89 17.55
N VAL A 64 2.43 7.97 17.52
CA VAL A 64 2.92 9.34 17.65
C VAL A 64 2.36 9.93 18.93
N ASN A 65 3.21 10.46 19.79
CA ASN A 65 2.80 11.08 21.02
C ASN A 65 3.37 12.49 21.15
N ASN A 66 2.48 13.44 21.35
CA ASN A 66 2.79 14.85 21.54
C ASN A 66 2.80 15.17 23.01
N ILE A 67 3.98 15.46 23.56
CA ILE A 67 4.18 15.80 24.96
C ILE A 67 3.92 17.28 25.17
N ALA A 68 2.85 17.59 25.87
CA ALA A 68 2.45 18.95 26.22
C ALA A 68 2.04 19.01 27.68
N PRO A 69 2.28 20.15 28.39
CA PRO A 69 1.79 20.33 29.75
C PRO A 69 0.26 20.50 29.74
N ALA A 70 -0.41 20.01 30.77
CA ALA A 70 -1.87 20.19 30.91
C ALA A 70 -2.26 21.66 31.09
N THR A 71 -1.37 22.45 31.70
CA THR A 71 -1.54 23.91 31.84
C THR A 71 -0.27 24.60 31.34
N GLY A 72 -0.45 25.70 30.60
CA GLY A 72 0.68 26.49 30.10
C GLY A 72 1.60 26.96 31.25
N GLY A 73 2.89 26.99 30.98
CA GLY A 73 3.88 27.38 31.96
C GLY A 73 5.29 27.50 31.40
N ARG A 74 6.20 28.00 32.21
CA ARG A 74 7.62 28.10 31.88
C ARG A 74 8.28 26.71 31.94
N ILE A 75 9.06 26.39 30.95
CA ILE A 75 9.86 25.17 30.92
C ILE A 75 11.13 25.39 31.76
N ARG A 76 11.33 24.57 32.80
CA ARG A 76 12.52 24.59 33.62
C ARG A 76 13.70 23.88 32.96
N ALA A 77 13.45 22.67 32.43
CA ALA A 77 14.47 21.87 31.77
C ALA A 77 13.83 20.90 30.78
N ILE A 78 14.56 20.55 29.72
CA ILE A 78 14.27 19.48 28.79
C ILE A 78 15.45 18.51 28.85
N SER A 79 15.19 17.24 29.19
CA SER A 79 16.22 16.23 29.46
C SER A 79 16.64 15.44 28.22
N VAL A 80 15.99 15.66 27.07
CA VAL A 80 16.20 14.92 25.85
C VAL A 80 16.23 15.87 24.65
N ASP A 81 16.86 15.44 23.56
CA ASP A 81 16.91 16.21 22.32
C ASP A 81 16.40 15.40 21.12
N VAL A 82 16.21 16.05 19.97
CA VAL A 82 15.83 15.38 18.71
C VAL A 82 16.83 14.26 18.39
N GLY A 83 16.31 13.08 18.08
CA GLY A 83 17.11 11.87 17.85
C GLY A 83 17.38 11.04 19.11
N SER A 84 17.09 11.55 20.32
CA SER A 84 17.23 10.79 21.56
C SER A 84 16.21 9.66 21.64
N THR A 85 16.65 8.49 22.09
CA THR A 85 15.75 7.37 22.41
C THR A 85 15.24 7.52 23.83
N VAL A 86 13.93 7.36 24.01
CA VAL A 86 13.26 7.44 25.31
C VAL A 86 12.49 6.16 25.61
N ARG A 87 12.33 5.88 26.89
CA ARG A 87 11.53 4.75 27.39
C ARG A 87 10.21 5.24 27.95
N ARG A 88 9.21 4.38 27.90
CA ARG A 88 7.93 4.64 28.57
C ARG A 88 8.14 4.96 30.05
N GLY A 89 7.52 6.04 30.55
CA GLY A 89 7.65 6.52 31.90
C GLY A 89 8.91 7.37 32.19
N GLN A 90 9.78 7.56 31.20
CA GLN A 90 10.96 8.42 31.34
C GLN A 90 10.55 9.90 31.40
N ALA A 91 11.05 10.63 32.38
CA ALA A 91 10.90 12.09 32.47
C ALA A 91 11.67 12.74 31.29
N VAL A 92 10.99 13.57 30.51
CA VAL A 92 11.55 14.21 29.32
C VAL A 92 11.62 15.72 29.42
N ALA A 93 10.74 16.34 30.24
CA ALA A 93 10.78 17.75 30.50
C ALA A 93 10.24 18.04 31.92
N THR A 94 10.66 19.15 32.50
CA THR A 94 10.15 19.66 33.77
C THR A 94 9.70 21.10 33.60
N MET A 95 8.54 21.42 34.18
CA MET A 95 7.97 22.76 34.22
C MET A 95 8.39 23.47 35.48
N ASP A 96 8.49 24.78 35.40
CA ASP A 96 8.72 25.65 36.57
C ASP A 96 7.35 26.03 37.15
N ASP A 97 7.02 25.50 38.33
CA ASP A 97 5.77 25.82 39.00
C ASP A 97 6.06 26.15 40.49
N ALA A 98 5.98 27.43 40.82
CA ALA A 98 6.15 27.90 42.19
C ALA A 98 5.08 27.30 43.15
N ARG A 99 3.91 26.94 42.64
CA ARG A 99 2.86 26.31 43.44
C ARG A 99 3.24 24.91 43.89
N PHE A 100 4.05 24.20 43.12
CA PHE A 100 4.55 22.87 43.53
C PHE A 100 5.39 22.97 44.81
N SER A 101 6.35 23.87 44.87
CA SER A 101 7.19 24.06 46.07
C SER A 101 6.38 24.54 47.26
N GLN A 102 5.39 25.40 47.06
CA GLN A 102 4.48 25.81 48.11
C GLN A 102 3.65 24.65 48.68
N GLN A 103 3.05 23.85 47.78
CA GLN A 103 2.24 22.68 48.15
C GLN A 103 3.07 21.59 48.85
N GLU A 104 4.32 21.36 48.39
CA GLU A 104 5.27 20.46 49.03
C GLU A 104 5.55 20.85 50.47
N THR A 105 5.78 22.15 50.69
CA THR A 105 5.99 22.68 52.06
C THR A 105 4.76 22.52 52.94
N GLN A 106 3.57 22.73 52.37
CA GLN A 106 2.29 22.53 53.07
C GLN A 106 2.08 21.07 53.48
N VAL A 107 2.30 20.12 52.57
CA VAL A 107 2.21 18.67 52.83
C VAL A 107 3.22 18.27 53.93
N ALA A 108 4.47 18.76 53.84
CA ALA A 108 5.49 18.46 54.86
C ALA A 108 5.10 18.97 56.24
N THR A 109 4.42 20.10 56.34
CA THR A 109 3.90 20.67 57.59
C THR A 109 2.75 19.82 58.15
N LEU A 110 1.74 19.51 57.30
CA LEU A 110 0.60 18.70 57.72
C LEU A 110 1.01 17.29 58.14
N ARG A 111 2.03 16.70 57.49
CA ARG A 111 2.55 15.37 57.86
C ARG A 111 3.13 15.38 59.27
N LYS A 112 3.89 16.42 59.64
CA LYS A 112 4.42 16.61 61.03
C LYS A 112 3.30 16.84 62.03
N ASP A 113 2.22 17.53 61.62
CA ASP A 113 1.07 17.74 62.50
C ASP A 113 0.31 16.46 62.77
N VAL A 114 0.09 15.61 61.72
CA VAL A 114 -0.54 14.30 61.89
C VAL A 114 0.31 13.40 62.79
N GLU A 115 1.64 13.34 62.60
CA GLU A 115 2.55 12.56 63.46
C GLU A 115 2.44 13.00 64.93
N ARG A 116 2.44 14.30 65.20
CA ARG A 116 2.22 14.86 66.55
C ARG A 116 0.85 14.50 67.13
N TYR A 117 -0.20 14.56 66.29
CA TYR A 117 -1.57 14.19 66.72
C TYR A 117 -1.67 12.70 67.02
N GLU A 118 -0.99 11.85 66.27
CA GLU A 118 -0.92 10.40 66.55
C GLU A 118 -0.26 10.11 67.91
N GLU A 119 0.83 10.78 68.23
CA GLU A 119 1.46 10.68 69.53
C GLU A 119 0.54 11.14 70.68
N LEU A 120 -0.13 12.29 70.50
CA LEU A 120 -1.05 12.80 71.52
C LEU A 120 -2.27 11.91 71.64
N PHE A 121 -2.79 11.33 70.62
CA PHE A 121 -3.91 10.40 70.66
C PHE A 121 -3.52 9.10 71.39
N ALA A 122 -2.31 8.60 71.20
CA ALA A 122 -1.82 7.39 71.92
C ALA A 122 -1.79 7.54 73.44
N VAL A 123 -1.61 8.78 73.96
CA VAL A 123 -1.65 9.10 75.39
C VAL A 123 -2.99 9.67 75.85
N GLY A 124 -4.03 9.68 75.00
CA GLY A 124 -5.35 10.21 75.34
C GLY A 124 -5.45 11.73 75.35
N GLY A 125 -4.49 12.46 74.80
CA GLY A 125 -4.43 13.93 74.81
C GLY A 125 -5.37 14.62 73.80
N ILE A 126 -5.86 13.89 72.81
CA ILE A 126 -6.82 14.43 71.78
C ILE A 126 -7.94 13.43 71.51
N SER A 127 -9.04 13.89 70.88
CA SER A 127 -10.12 13.02 70.44
C SER A 127 -9.80 12.36 69.10
N ARG A 128 -10.44 11.22 68.85
CA ARG A 128 -10.34 10.53 67.54
C ARG A 128 -10.78 11.42 66.40
N GLN A 129 -11.84 12.21 66.60
CA GLN A 129 -12.32 13.16 65.58
C GLN A 129 -11.24 14.18 65.17
N GLN A 130 -10.44 14.69 66.12
CA GLN A 130 -9.34 15.63 65.83
C GLN A 130 -8.23 14.96 64.97
N LEU A 131 -7.87 13.70 65.32
CA LEU A 131 -6.86 12.95 64.55
C LEU A 131 -7.42 12.64 63.13
N ASP A 132 -8.64 12.18 63.01
CA ASP A 132 -9.25 11.84 61.71
C ASP A 132 -9.37 13.11 60.80
N GLN A 133 -9.66 14.28 61.41
CA GLN A 133 -9.70 15.54 60.68
C GLN A 133 -8.31 15.94 60.15
N ALA A 134 -7.25 15.78 60.97
CA ALA A 134 -5.91 16.07 60.53
C ALA A 134 -5.43 15.15 59.41
N ARG A 135 -5.74 13.85 59.50
CA ARG A 135 -5.45 12.88 58.43
C ARG A 135 -6.16 13.23 57.12
N THR A 136 -7.46 13.60 57.17
CA THR A 136 -8.18 14.03 55.97
C THR A 136 -7.56 15.28 55.35
N GLN A 137 -7.12 16.26 56.17
CA GLN A 137 -6.44 17.44 55.64
C GLN A 137 -5.12 17.10 54.94
N LEU A 138 -4.31 16.17 55.50
CA LEU A 138 -3.11 15.67 54.87
C LEU A 138 -3.41 14.96 53.54
N GLU A 139 -4.39 14.06 53.52
CA GLU A 139 -4.79 13.32 52.33
C GLU A 139 -5.21 14.25 51.17
N VAL A 140 -6.02 15.28 51.45
CA VAL A 140 -6.41 16.31 50.47
C VAL A 140 -5.19 17.05 49.94
N ALA A 141 -4.24 17.45 50.88
CA ALA A 141 -3.06 18.16 50.45
C ALA A 141 -2.07 17.31 49.65
N GLU A 142 -1.93 16.03 49.99
CA GLU A 142 -1.13 15.04 49.22
C GLU A 142 -1.71 14.79 47.84
N SER A 143 -3.05 14.69 47.71
CA SER A 143 -3.71 14.56 46.43
C SER A 143 -3.49 15.81 45.55
N ALA A 144 -3.53 17.00 46.14
CA ALA A 144 -3.24 18.23 45.41
C ALA A 144 -1.76 18.30 44.98
N LEU A 145 -0.81 17.89 45.85
CA LEU A 145 0.61 17.80 45.49
C LEU A 145 0.83 16.83 44.31
N LYS A 146 0.26 15.66 44.37
CA LYS A 146 0.36 14.66 43.29
C LYS A 146 -0.12 15.19 41.96
N ASN A 147 -1.27 15.89 41.94
CA ASN A 147 -1.77 16.53 40.73
C ASN A 147 -0.81 17.59 40.18
N LEU A 148 -0.14 18.36 41.05
CA LEU A 148 0.87 19.32 40.61
C LEU A 148 2.12 18.63 40.09
N GLU A 149 2.57 17.54 40.72
CA GLU A 149 3.70 16.75 40.26
C GLU A 149 3.50 16.16 38.87
N GLU A 150 2.33 15.56 38.62
CA GLU A 150 1.97 15.02 37.30
C GLU A 150 1.95 16.10 36.20
N ASN A 151 1.61 17.35 36.55
CA ASN A 151 1.64 18.47 35.60
C ASN A 151 3.02 19.14 35.48
N THR A 152 3.89 18.99 36.48
CA THR A 152 5.21 19.61 36.49
C THR A 152 6.28 18.72 35.86
N THR A 153 6.17 17.41 35.99
CA THR A 153 7.11 16.45 35.40
C THR A 153 6.46 15.74 34.23
N LEU A 154 6.86 16.09 33.03
CA LEU A 154 6.32 15.48 31.81
C LEU A 154 7.09 14.19 31.49
N VAL A 155 6.37 13.09 31.38
CA VAL A 155 6.92 11.77 31.12
C VAL A 155 6.47 11.26 29.72
N SER A 156 7.32 10.45 29.10
CA SER A 156 6.93 9.78 27.84
C SER A 156 5.97 8.63 28.11
N PRO A 157 4.77 8.60 27.52
CA PRO A 157 3.83 7.48 27.66
C PRO A 157 4.20 6.28 26.80
N ILE A 158 5.13 6.44 25.84
CA ILE A 158 5.60 5.40 24.93
C ILE A 158 7.13 5.30 24.95
N SER A 159 7.65 4.15 24.50
CA SER A 159 9.06 4.04 24.14
C SER A 159 9.22 4.40 22.66
N GLY A 160 10.22 5.23 22.33
CA GLY A 160 10.39 5.71 20.96
C GLY A 160 11.58 6.66 20.83
N VAL A 161 11.55 7.45 19.75
CA VAL A 161 12.56 8.45 19.43
C VAL A 161 11.90 9.83 19.42
N VAL A 162 12.61 10.82 19.94
CA VAL A 162 12.18 12.22 19.86
C VAL A 162 12.37 12.71 18.42
N THR A 163 11.28 13.09 17.77
CA THR A 163 11.31 13.55 16.37
C THR A 163 11.19 15.05 16.23
N ALA A 164 10.61 15.74 17.22
CA ALA A 164 10.53 17.20 17.24
C ALA A 164 10.70 17.76 18.66
N ARG A 165 11.31 18.95 18.73
CA ARG A 165 11.40 19.79 19.92
C ARG A 165 11.04 21.22 19.51
N ASN A 166 9.97 21.77 20.08
CA ASN A 166 9.41 23.04 19.67
C ASN A 166 9.74 24.19 20.63
N TYR A 167 10.34 23.90 21.78
CA TYR A 167 10.67 24.88 22.81
C TYR A 167 12.04 24.60 23.42
N ASP A 168 12.61 25.63 24.01
CA ASP A 168 13.86 25.59 24.79
C ASP A 168 13.61 25.80 26.29
N PRO A 169 14.56 25.38 27.17
CA PRO A 169 14.49 25.70 28.58
C PRO A 169 14.41 27.21 28.80
N GLY A 170 13.45 27.64 29.61
CA GLY A 170 13.13 29.04 29.86
C GLY A 170 11.96 29.59 29.07
N ASP A 171 11.56 28.95 28.01
CA ASP A 171 10.38 29.32 27.23
C ASP A 171 9.07 29.04 27.97
N VAL A 172 7.98 29.68 27.52
CA VAL A 172 6.64 29.46 28.04
C VAL A 172 5.87 28.61 27.02
N ALA A 173 5.63 27.35 27.35
CA ALA A 173 4.85 26.45 26.53
C ALA A 173 3.34 26.71 26.71
N MET A 174 2.62 26.93 25.61
CA MET A 174 1.19 27.23 25.65
C MET A 174 0.37 26.44 24.61
N GLN A 175 0.76 26.43 23.33
CA GLN A 175 -0.08 25.95 22.23
C GLN A 175 0.49 24.73 21.50
N LEU A 176 1.80 24.65 21.38
CA LEU A 176 2.45 23.52 20.69
C LEU A 176 2.92 22.48 21.71
N PRO A 177 3.02 21.23 21.34
CA PRO A 177 3.69 20.23 22.16
C PRO A 177 5.17 20.59 22.35
N ILE A 178 5.70 20.35 23.53
CA ILE A 178 7.13 20.59 23.82
C ILE A 178 7.99 19.64 23.00
N LEU A 179 7.58 18.36 22.97
CA LEU A 179 8.27 17.29 22.26
C LEU A 179 7.27 16.43 21.51
N THR A 180 7.69 15.91 20.36
CA THR A 180 7.01 14.80 19.69
C THR A 180 7.87 13.54 19.79
N ILE A 181 7.26 12.45 20.25
CA ILE A 181 7.92 11.15 20.43
C ILE A 181 7.20 10.14 19.55
N GLU A 182 7.95 9.42 18.74
CA GLU A 182 7.43 8.43 17.81
C GLU A 182 7.97 7.04 18.13
N SER A 183 7.05 6.06 18.19
CA SER A 183 7.44 4.65 18.24
C SER A 183 7.73 4.19 16.83
N ILE A 184 9.00 3.88 16.55
CA ILE A 184 9.47 3.49 15.21
C ILE A 184 9.94 2.03 15.15
N ASN A 185 9.63 1.23 16.16
CA ASN A 185 9.86 -0.22 16.18
C ASN A 185 8.74 -0.92 16.96
N PRO A 186 7.83 -1.62 16.22
CA PRO A 186 7.77 -1.69 14.77
C PRO A 186 7.39 -0.37 14.10
N VAL A 187 7.44 -0.31 12.77
CA VAL A 187 6.82 0.76 11.98
C VAL A 187 5.55 0.27 11.32
N LYS A 188 4.67 1.18 10.96
CA LYS A 188 3.54 0.96 10.07
C LYS A 188 3.89 1.33 8.64
N VAL A 189 3.53 0.49 7.70
CA VAL A 189 3.51 0.82 6.28
C VAL A 189 2.06 0.89 5.84
N VAL A 190 1.65 2.08 5.43
CA VAL A 190 0.25 2.37 5.04
C VAL A 190 0.15 2.36 3.54
N VAL A 191 -0.77 1.56 3.02
CA VAL A 191 -0.99 1.37 1.58
C VAL A 191 -2.48 1.50 1.25
N ASN A 192 -2.78 2.14 0.12
CA ASN A 192 -4.13 2.19 -0.43
C ASN A 192 -4.26 1.15 -1.54
N VAL A 193 -5.15 0.19 -1.32
CA VAL A 193 -5.39 -0.96 -2.19
C VAL A 193 -6.73 -0.78 -2.90
N SER A 194 -6.79 -1.09 -4.20
CA SER A 194 -8.04 -1.02 -4.97
C SER A 194 -9.12 -1.93 -4.41
N GLU A 195 -10.38 -1.51 -4.44
CA GLU A 195 -11.53 -2.29 -3.99
C GLU A 195 -11.65 -3.67 -4.65
N SER A 196 -11.11 -3.82 -5.88
CA SER A 196 -11.07 -5.11 -6.59
C SER A 196 -10.35 -6.22 -5.84
N TYR A 197 -9.43 -5.86 -4.94
CA TYR A 197 -8.68 -6.82 -4.10
C TYR A 197 -9.28 -7.01 -2.70
N TYR A 198 -10.42 -6.35 -2.38
CA TYR A 198 -10.97 -6.34 -1.02
C TYR A 198 -11.20 -7.74 -0.44
N SER A 199 -11.73 -8.66 -1.24
CA SER A 199 -11.99 -10.04 -0.83
C SER A 199 -10.72 -10.90 -0.67
N SER A 200 -9.60 -10.46 -1.25
CA SER A 200 -8.34 -11.21 -1.28
C SER A 200 -7.34 -10.76 -0.23
N VAL A 201 -7.53 -9.55 0.36
CA VAL A 201 -6.68 -9.08 1.47
C VAL A 201 -7.19 -9.66 2.78
N VAL A 202 -6.31 -10.33 3.51
CA VAL A 202 -6.64 -10.91 4.81
C VAL A 202 -5.63 -10.47 5.87
N LYS A 203 -6.07 -10.45 7.12
CA LYS A 203 -5.19 -10.17 8.25
C LYS A 203 -4.06 -11.20 8.31
N ASP A 204 -2.89 -10.77 8.76
CA ASP A 204 -1.64 -11.55 8.84
C ASP A 204 -1.06 -11.99 7.48
N MET A 205 -1.62 -11.52 6.36
CA MET A 205 -1.06 -11.72 5.03
C MET A 205 0.38 -11.21 4.98
N PRO A 206 1.35 -12.03 4.50
CA PRO A 206 2.73 -11.59 4.35
C PRO A 206 2.85 -10.55 3.24
N VAL A 207 3.67 -9.53 3.47
CA VAL A 207 3.91 -8.44 2.52
C VAL A 207 5.41 -8.17 2.44
N GLU A 208 5.93 -8.13 1.24
CA GLU A 208 7.29 -7.68 0.98
C GLU A 208 7.31 -6.16 0.82
N VAL A 209 8.13 -5.49 1.63
CA VAL A 209 8.25 -4.04 1.61
C VAL A 209 9.66 -3.64 1.18
N THR A 210 9.75 -2.78 0.18
CA THR A 210 11.00 -2.17 -0.26
C THR A 210 10.92 -0.66 -0.14
N VAL A 211 12.05 0.00 0.14
CA VAL A 211 12.14 1.45 0.29
C VAL A 211 13.24 1.97 -0.64
N ASP A 212 12.90 2.90 -1.52
CA ASP A 212 13.83 3.40 -2.56
C ASP A 212 15.12 3.99 -1.98
N ALA A 213 15.04 4.59 -0.77
CA ALA A 213 16.19 5.15 -0.06
C ALA A 213 17.15 4.08 0.50
N LEU A 214 16.69 2.84 0.63
CA LEU A 214 17.44 1.70 1.17
C LEU A 214 17.57 0.63 0.09
N LYS A 215 18.26 0.98 -1.00
CA LYS A 215 18.41 0.18 -2.21
C LYS A 215 18.56 -1.32 -1.90
N ASP A 216 17.74 -2.13 -2.56
CA ASP A 216 17.75 -3.59 -2.55
C ASP A 216 17.52 -4.28 -1.19
N GLU A 217 17.13 -3.53 -0.17
CA GLU A 217 16.81 -4.11 1.13
C GLU A 217 15.32 -4.49 1.18
N LEU A 218 15.07 -5.77 1.45
CA LEU A 218 13.74 -6.34 1.56
C LEU A 218 13.34 -6.45 3.04
N PHE A 219 12.24 -5.81 3.39
CA PHE A 219 11.64 -5.91 4.71
C PHE A 219 10.40 -6.79 4.63
N GLN A 220 10.26 -7.70 5.59
CA GLN A 220 9.08 -8.55 5.70
C GLN A 220 8.09 -7.93 6.69
N GLY A 221 6.89 -7.68 6.22
CA GLY A 221 5.77 -7.19 7.01
C GLY A 221 4.57 -8.13 6.98
N LYS A 222 3.56 -7.80 7.77
CA LYS A 222 2.28 -8.49 7.80
C LYS A 222 1.15 -7.49 7.87
N VAL A 223 0.05 -7.77 7.17
CA VAL A 223 -1.19 -7.00 7.31
C VAL A 223 -1.68 -7.05 8.75
N SER A 224 -1.71 -5.90 9.41
CA SER A 224 -2.17 -5.77 10.80
C SER A 224 -3.61 -5.27 10.90
N LEU A 225 -3.98 -4.34 10.01
CA LEU A 225 -5.30 -3.75 9.98
C LEU A 225 -5.77 -3.50 8.54
N ILE A 226 -7.02 -3.83 8.28
CA ILE A 226 -7.73 -3.47 7.05
C ILE A 226 -8.81 -2.48 7.47
N HIS A 227 -8.76 -1.26 6.94
CA HIS A 227 -9.76 -0.25 7.27
C HIS A 227 -11.14 -0.65 6.73
N PRO A 228 -12.21 -0.49 7.52
CA PRO A 228 -13.54 -0.93 7.13
C PRO A 228 -14.24 -0.01 6.12
N THR A 229 -13.64 1.13 5.82
CA THR A 229 -14.19 2.15 4.92
C THR A 229 -13.36 2.28 3.65
N LEU A 230 -14.05 2.50 2.53
CA LEU A 230 -13.44 2.82 1.25
C LEU A 230 -13.47 4.34 1.03
N ASP A 231 -12.44 4.85 0.40
CA ASP A 231 -12.44 6.21 -0.12
C ASP A 231 -13.30 6.25 -1.40
N PRO A 232 -14.40 7.06 -1.43
CA PRO A 232 -15.32 7.06 -2.56
C PRO A 232 -14.78 7.75 -3.82
N VAL A 233 -13.67 8.48 -3.71
CA VAL A 233 -13.05 9.20 -4.83
C VAL A 233 -12.04 8.31 -5.54
N SER A 234 -11.20 7.63 -4.78
CA SER A 234 -10.14 6.78 -5.32
C SER A 234 -10.56 5.32 -5.48
N HIS A 235 -11.71 4.90 -4.93
CA HIS A 235 -12.14 3.51 -4.87
C HIS A 235 -11.08 2.58 -4.28
N THR A 236 -10.44 3.03 -3.19
CA THR A 236 -9.42 2.27 -2.47
C THR A 236 -9.79 2.13 -1.00
N PHE A 237 -9.25 1.11 -0.37
CA PHE A 237 -9.27 0.95 1.08
C PHE A 237 -7.85 0.95 1.63
N THR A 238 -7.69 1.47 2.83
CA THR A 238 -6.40 1.56 3.50
C THR A 238 -6.07 0.25 4.20
N VAL A 239 -4.85 -0.22 4.01
CA VAL A 239 -4.29 -1.40 4.70
C VAL A 239 -3.04 -0.95 5.46
N GLU A 240 -2.98 -1.30 6.74
CA GLU A 240 -1.79 -1.10 7.58
C GLU A 240 -1.00 -2.40 7.65
N ILE A 241 0.29 -2.30 7.41
CA ILE A 241 1.25 -3.39 7.43
C ILE A 241 2.25 -3.12 8.54
N THR A 242 2.35 -4.00 9.51
CA THR A 242 3.37 -3.90 10.56
C THR A 242 4.67 -4.51 10.09
N VAL A 243 5.75 -3.73 10.19
CA VAL A 243 7.10 -4.13 9.76
C VAL A 243 8.07 -4.00 10.94
N PRO A 244 8.75 -5.08 11.38
CA PRO A 244 9.79 -5.02 12.39
C PRO A 244 10.95 -4.11 11.94
N ASN A 245 11.42 -3.23 12.83
CA ASN A 245 12.46 -2.24 12.52
C ASN A 245 13.54 -2.22 13.60
N ASN A 246 14.09 -3.37 13.95
CA ASN A 246 15.06 -3.52 15.05
C ASN A 246 16.34 -2.70 14.84
N GLN A 247 16.74 -2.47 13.60
CA GLN A 247 17.92 -1.67 13.25
C GLN A 247 17.60 -0.18 13.06
N LEU A 248 16.33 0.23 13.24
CA LEU A 248 15.86 1.61 13.11
C LEU A 248 16.18 2.24 11.73
N ARG A 249 16.24 1.41 10.68
CA ARG A 249 16.56 1.85 9.32
C ARG A 249 15.36 2.46 8.60
N LEU A 250 14.17 1.91 8.83
CA LEU A 250 12.93 2.49 8.34
C LEU A 250 12.59 3.72 9.19
N ARG A 251 12.33 4.83 8.51
CA ARG A 251 11.97 6.09 9.18
C ARG A 251 10.60 6.56 8.70
N PRO A 252 9.73 7.04 9.60
CA PRO A 252 8.50 7.69 9.22
C PRO A 252 8.74 8.78 8.17
N GLY A 253 7.83 8.88 7.20
CA GLY A 253 7.94 9.77 6.05
C GLY A 253 8.67 9.19 4.83
N MET A 254 9.26 7.99 4.92
CA MET A 254 9.84 7.32 3.75
C MET A 254 8.74 6.77 2.84
N PHE A 255 8.97 6.87 1.53
CA PHE A 255 8.15 6.15 0.53
C PHE A 255 8.59 4.70 0.44
N ALA A 256 7.61 3.82 0.38
CA ALA A 256 7.81 2.39 0.28
C ALA A 256 6.98 1.80 -0.87
N ARG A 257 7.34 0.60 -1.29
CA ARG A 257 6.53 -0.25 -2.16
C ARG A 257 6.18 -1.51 -1.41
N ALA A 258 4.88 -1.78 -1.31
CA ALA A 258 4.34 -2.99 -0.72
C ALA A 258 3.96 -3.96 -1.84
N LYS A 259 4.64 -5.10 -1.89
CA LYS A 259 4.38 -6.18 -2.83
C LYS A 259 3.54 -7.24 -2.12
N MET A 260 2.32 -7.43 -2.60
CA MET A 260 1.32 -8.32 -2.03
C MET A 260 0.97 -9.43 -3.01
N ASN A 261 0.86 -10.66 -2.51
CA ASN A 261 0.40 -11.80 -3.30
C ASN A 261 -1.05 -12.12 -2.91
N PHE A 262 -1.99 -11.92 -3.83
CA PHE A 262 -3.43 -12.11 -3.63
C PHE A 262 -3.91 -13.53 -3.90
N GLY A 263 -2.99 -14.45 -4.09
CA GLY A 263 -3.25 -15.87 -4.30
C GLY A 263 -2.48 -16.42 -5.49
N THR A 264 -2.49 -17.74 -5.58
CA THR A 264 -1.87 -18.48 -6.69
C THR A 264 -2.99 -19.23 -7.39
N TYR A 265 -3.11 -19.07 -8.69
CA TYR A 265 -4.13 -19.72 -9.51
C TYR A 265 -3.48 -20.54 -10.61
N ASP A 266 -4.00 -21.73 -10.86
CA ASP A 266 -3.59 -22.51 -12.02
C ASP A 266 -4.14 -21.87 -13.27
N ARG A 267 -3.27 -21.34 -14.11
CA ARG A 267 -3.62 -20.58 -15.33
C ARG A 267 -2.70 -20.97 -16.47
N PRO A 268 -3.19 -20.92 -17.73
CA PRO A 268 -2.33 -21.06 -18.89
C PRO A 268 -1.37 -19.89 -19.01
N LEU A 269 -0.10 -20.16 -19.27
CA LEU A 269 0.87 -19.16 -19.72
C LEU A 269 1.16 -19.38 -21.21
N LEU A 270 0.88 -18.38 -22.02
CA LEU A 270 1.06 -18.45 -23.47
C LEU A 270 2.05 -17.39 -23.94
N SER A 271 2.91 -17.76 -24.90
CA SER A 271 3.85 -16.81 -25.51
C SER A 271 3.12 -15.57 -26.07
N ASP A 272 3.68 -14.40 -25.90
CA ASP A 272 3.14 -13.14 -26.42
C ASP A 272 3.02 -13.15 -27.96
N LYS A 273 3.80 -13.97 -28.66
CA LYS A 273 3.73 -14.20 -30.11
C LYS A 273 2.44 -14.87 -30.57
N ALA A 274 1.81 -15.65 -29.71
CA ALA A 274 0.55 -16.33 -30.01
C ALA A 274 -0.65 -15.40 -29.91
N VAL A 275 -0.55 -14.35 -29.12
CA VAL A 275 -1.65 -13.43 -28.83
C VAL A 275 -1.72 -12.33 -29.87
N LEU A 276 -2.83 -12.27 -30.58
CA LEU A 276 -3.08 -11.29 -31.62
C LEU A 276 -4.08 -10.23 -31.13
N LYS A 277 -3.97 -9.03 -31.70
CA LYS A 277 -4.91 -7.93 -31.43
C LYS A 277 -5.81 -7.73 -32.63
N GLN A 278 -7.12 -7.68 -32.42
CA GLN A 278 -8.06 -7.35 -33.45
C GLN A 278 -7.95 -5.88 -33.84
N VAL A 279 -7.85 -5.63 -35.14
CA VAL A 279 -7.75 -4.27 -35.68
C VAL A 279 -9.05 -3.52 -35.40
N GLY A 280 -8.97 -2.35 -34.80
CA GLY A 280 -10.15 -1.52 -34.51
C GLY A 280 -10.86 -1.83 -33.18
N SER A 281 -10.38 -2.82 -32.41
CA SER A 281 -10.88 -3.12 -31.06
C SER A 281 -9.76 -3.36 -30.07
N ASN A 282 -10.11 -3.52 -28.79
CA ASN A 282 -9.16 -3.96 -27.75
C ASN A 282 -9.14 -5.47 -27.54
N GLU A 283 -9.92 -6.20 -28.33
CA GLU A 283 -10.07 -7.63 -28.23
C GLU A 283 -8.77 -8.36 -28.54
N ARG A 284 -8.46 -9.36 -27.73
CA ARG A 284 -7.33 -10.26 -27.91
C ARG A 284 -7.82 -11.62 -28.29
N TYR A 285 -7.12 -12.26 -29.22
CA TYR A 285 -7.47 -13.57 -29.70
C TYR A 285 -6.25 -14.41 -30.02
N VAL A 286 -6.45 -15.69 -30.08
CA VAL A 286 -5.47 -16.68 -30.52
C VAL A 286 -6.11 -17.58 -31.57
N PHE A 287 -5.28 -18.33 -32.27
CA PHE A 287 -5.74 -19.44 -33.09
C PHE A 287 -5.44 -20.77 -32.43
N VAL A 288 -6.46 -21.59 -32.25
CA VAL A 288 -6.33 -22.96 -31.72
C VAL A 288 -6.36 -23.91 -32.91
N GLU A 289 -5.41 -24.78 -33.03
CA GLU A 289 -5.42 -25.83 -34.04
C GLU A 289 -6.35 -26.96 -33.61
N GLN A 290 -7.34 -27.25 -34.44
CA GLN A 290 -8.28 -28.36 -34.26
C GLN A 290 -8.54 -29.03 -35.60
N ASP A 291 -8.26 -30.32 -35.71
CA ASP A 291 -8.47 -31.12 -36.88
C ASP A 291 -7.87 -30.56 -38.19
N GLY A 292 -6.66 -29.95 -38.10
CA GLY A 292 -5.98 -29.34 -39.24
C GLY A 292 -6.49 -27.96 -39.62
N LYS A 293 -7.32 -27.33 -38.80
CA LYS A 293 -7.86 -25.99 -39.01
C LYS A 293 -7.45 -25.05 -37.88
N ALA A 294 -7.29 -23.78 -38.22
CA ALA A 294 -7.05 -22.69 -37.26
C ALA A 294 -8.38 -22.10 -36.81
N ILE A 295 -8.77 -22.33 -35.57
CA ILE A 295 -10.02 -21.82 -34.99
C ILE A 295 -9.75 -20.54 -34.23
N TYR A 296 -10.42 -19.46 -34.61
CA TYR A 296 -10.37 -18.17 -33.92
C TYR A 296 -11.00 -18.27 -32.54
N ARG A 297 -10.26 -17.88 -31.52
CA ARG A 297 -10.77 -17.90 -30.14
C ARG A 297 -10.38 -16.64 -29.39
N VAL A 298 -11.38 -15.92 -28.87
CA VAL A 298 -11.19 -14.74 -28.03
C VAL A 298 -10.63 -15.18 -26.67
N VAL A 299 -9.64 -14.45 -26.19
CA VAL A 299 -9.01 -14.72 -24.89
C VAL A 299 -8.96 -13.45 -24.04
N GLU A 300 -9.12 -13.64 -22.75
CA GLU A 300 -8.91 -12.60 -21.76
C GLU A 300 -7.51 -12.76 -21.14
N LEU A 301 -6.73 -11.68 -21.21
CA LEU A 301 -5.36 -11.69 -20.71
C LEU A 301 -5.30 -11.25 -19.25
N GLY A 302 -4.50 -11.94 -18.45
CA GLY A 302 -4.11 -11.55 -17.11
C GLY A 302 -2.77 -10.82 -17.10
N VAL A 303 -1.95 -11.14 -16.13
CA VAL A 303 -0.62 -10.53 -15.96
C VAL A 303 0.36 -11.03 -17.02
N ARG A 304 1.29 -10.14 -17.40
CA ARG A 304 2.41 -10.52 -18.24
C ARG A 304 3.60 -10.90 -17.40
N ILE A 305 4.10 -12.12 -17.61
CA ILE A 305 5.27 -12.67 -16.91
C ILE A 305 6.36 -12.93 -17.97
N ASN A 306 7.39 -12.08 -17.99
CA ASN A 306 8.45 -12.07 -19.00
C ASN A 306 7.88 -11.94 -20.43
N ASP A 307 7.99 -12.98 -21.25
CA ASP A 307 7.52 -13.07 -22.65
C ASP A 307 6.20 -13.83 -22.81
N LYS A 308 5.53 -14.17 -21.70
CA LYS A 308 4.25 -14.88 -21.69
C LYS A 308 3.14 -14.06 -21.05
N TYR A 309 1.92 -14.27 -21.52
CA TYR A 309 0.70 -13.76 -20.90
C TYR A 309 -0.02 -14.88 -20.16
N GLU A 310 -0.50 -14.56 -18.97
CA GLU A 310 -1.53 -15.34 -18.30
C GLU A 310 -2.84 -15.25 -19.09
N ILE A 311 -3.53 -16.37 -19.27
CA ILE A 311 -4.85 -16.40 -19.89
C ILE A 311 -5.89 -16.65 -18.80
N ILE A 312 -6.77 -15.67 -18.59
CA ILE A 312 -7.82 -15.75 -17.58
C ILE A 312 -8.96 -16.62 -18.06
N SER A 313 -9.34 -16.47 -19.35
CA SER A 313 -10.43 -17.21 -19.97
C SER A 313 -10.21 -17.37 -21.46
N GLY A 314 -10.90 -18.36 -22.08
CA GLY A 314 -10.88 -18.62 -23.52
C GLY A 314 -10.01 -19.81 -23.93
N LEU A 315 -9.22 -20.42 -23.05
CA LEU A 315 -8.44 -21.64 -23.33
C LEU A 315 -8.64 -22.68 -22.23
N GLU A 316 -8.51 -23.93 -22.63
CA GLU A 316 -8.58 -25.09 -21.75
C GLU A 316 -7.23 -25.84 -21.77
N GLU A 317 -6.99 -26.66 -20.75
CA GLU A 317 -5.81 -27.52 -20.72
C GLU A 317 -5.82 -28.52 -21.86
N GLY A 318 -4.71 -28.61 -22.60
CA GLY A 318 -4.58 -29.48 -23.74
C GLY A 318 -4.90 -28.81 -25.09
N ASP A 319 -5.44 -27.59 -25.12
CA ASP A 319 -5.61 -26.83 -26.35
C ASP A 319 -4.27 -26.64 -27.08
N ARG A 320 -4.27 -26.79 -28.41
CA ARG A 320 -3.07 -26.63 -29.26
C ARG A 320 -3.08 -25.24 -29.87
N VAL A 321 -2.42 -24.28 -29.25
CA VAL A 321 -2.41 -22.88 -29.70
C VAL A 321 -1.30 -22.65 -30.72
N ILE A 322 -1.62 -21.96 -31.82
CA ILE A 322 -0.68 -21.59 -32.87
C ILE A 322 0.20 -20.43 -32.38
N VAL A 323 1.48 -20.68 -32.18
CA VAL A 323 2.46 -19.70 -31.69
C VAL A 323 3.30 -19.07 -32.80
N GLU A 324 3.43 -19.72 -33.95
CA GLU A 324 4.10 -19.18 -35.12
C GLU A 324 3.30 -19.50 -36.38
N GLY A 325 3.40 -18.61 -37.39
CA GLY A 325 2.60 -18.69 -38.61
C GLY A 325 1.16 -18.16 -38.49
N ASN A 326 0.81 -17.57 -37.35
CA ASN A 326 -0.53 -17.04 -37.06
C ASN A 326 -0.86 -15.74 -37.82
N SER A 327 0.14 -15.02 -38.33
CA SER A 327 -0.05 -13.75 -39.04
C SER A 327 -0.84 -13.91 -40.33
N GLY A 328 -2.01 -13.26 -40.44
CA GLY A 328 -2.89 -13.34 -41.63
C GLY A 328 -3.66 -14.65 -41.75
N LEU A 329 -3.77 -15.46 -40.70
CA LEU A 329 -4.75 -16.53 -40.61
C LEU A 329 -6.16 -15.93 -40.50
N ILE A 330 -7.12 -16.62 -41.08
CA ILE A 330 -8.55 -16.38 -40.91
C ILE A 330 -9.17 -17.58 -40.19
N ASP A 331 -10.32 -17.38 -39.61
CA ASP A 331 -11.06 -18.46 -38.96
C ASP A 331 -11.33 -19.62 -39.91
N GLU A 332 -11.20 -20.84 -39.39
CA GLU A 332 -11.30 -22.10 -40.11
C GLU A 332 -10.27 -22.32 -41.28
N ALA A 333 -9.18 -21.51 -41.30
CA ALA A 333 -8.15 -21.72 -42.30
C ALA A 333 -7.47 -23.09 -42.13
N GLU A 334 -7.25 -23.81 -43.24
CA GLU A 334 -6.49 -25.06 -43.23
C GLU A 334 -5.02 -24.79 -42.94
N VAL A 335 -4.46 -25.52 -41.96
CA VAL A 335 -3.08 -25.39 -41.54
C VAL A 335 -2.35 -26.73 -41.52
N GLU A 336 -1.04 -26.65 -41.68
CA GLU A 336 -0.13 -27.79 -41.53
C GLU A 336 0.77 -27.55 -40.34
N VAL A 337 0.67 -28.39 -39.30
CA VAL A 337 1.49 -28.29 -38.14
C VAL A 337 2.90 -28.79 -38.44
N VAL A 338 3.89 -27.92 -38.27
CA VAL A 338 5.30 -28.28 -38.38
C VAL A 338 5.94 -28.31 -36.99
N GLN A 339 6.87 -29.23 -36.78
CA GLN A 339 7.55 -29.36 -35.48
C GLN A 339 8.54 -28.26 -35.24
#